data_a58c95da1eaca325ae4376d0fb17ebd5
#
_entry.id   a58c95da1eaca325ae4376d0fb17ebd5
#
_cell.length_a   1.000
_cell.length_b   1.000
_cell.length_c   1.000
_cell.angle_alpha   90.00
_cell.angle_beta   90.00
_cell.angle_gamma   90.00
#
_symmetry.space_group_name_H-M   'P 1'
#
loop_
_entity.id
_entity.type
_entity.pdbx_description
1 polymer ?
#
loop_
_entity_poly.entity_id
_entity_poly.type
_entity_poly.pdbx_seq_one_letter_code
_entity_poly.pdbx_strand_id
1 'polypeptide(L)'
;MDDLDLTADLNAQDDDGLGWTTLADARDPNDVRPGAMLLAGNRFGRAVVRVISVDDDGQIHFVILPGSVDKNRHLLDRSVAH
;
A
#
# COMPACT_ATOMS: atom_id res chain seq x y z
N MET A 1 -4.26 8.81 15.08
CA MET A 1 -3.88 7.40 14.94
C MET A 1 -3.85 7.03 13.46
N ASP A 2 -2.78 6.43 13.04
CA ASP A 2 -2.63 6.01 11.65
C ASP A 2 -3.44 4.77 11.35
N ASP A 3 -4.20 4.80 10.26
CA ASP A 3 -4.88 3.61 9.76
C ASP A 3 -4.24 3.08 8.47
N LEU A 4 -2.96 3.42 8.27
CA LEU A 4 -2.21 2.96 7.11
C LEU A 4 -2.02 1.44 7.14
N ASP A 5 -2.22 0.81 6.01
CA ASP A 5 -1.92 -0.61 5.83
C ASP A 5 -0.44 -0.80 5.49
N LEU A 6 0.12 0.15 4.74
CA LEU A 6 1.53 0.17 4.37
C LEU A 6 2.11 1.54 4.68
N THR A 7 3.21 1.57 5.43
CA THR A 7 3.98 2.79 5.58
C THR A 7 4.93 2.88 4.40
N ALA A 8 4.84 3.94 3.62
CA ALA A 8 5.61 4.09 2.40
C ALA A 8 5.79 5.56 2.05
N ASP A 9 6.91 5.85 1.37
CA ASP A 9 7.12 7.14 0.74
C ASP A 9 6.54 7.08 -0.67
N LEU A 10 5.42 7.77 -0.88
CA LEU A 10 4.72 7.73 -2.17
C LEU A 10 5.49 8.42 -3.29
N ASN A 11 6.52 9.18 -2.96
CA ASN A 11 7.40 9.82 -3.94
C ASN A 11 8.54 8.90 -4.37
N ALA A 12 8.80 7.81 -3.65
CA ALA A 12 9.84 6.86 -4.01
C ALA A 12 9.29 5.87 -5.03
N GLN A 13 10.05 5.64 -6.09
CA GLN A 13 9.68 4.70 -7.14
C GLN A 13 10.85 3.77 -7.41
N ASP A 14 10.52 2.54 -7.84
CA ASP A 14 11.54 1.60 -8.29
C ASP A 14 11.89 1.86 -9.77
N ASP A 15 12.73 1.01 -10.34
CA ASP A 15 13.19 1.16 -11.72
C ASP A 15 12.05 1.05 -12.73
N ASP A 16 10.96 0.40 -12.37
CA ASP A 16 9.77 0.24 -13.22
C ASP A 16 8.74 1.35 -13.02
N GLY A 17 9.04 2.34 -12.18
CA GLY A 17 8.12 3.42 -11.87
C GLY A 17 7.04 3.07 -10.86
N LEU A 18 7.16 1.93 -10.19
CA LEU A 18 6.22 1.50 -9.18
C LEU A 18 6.62 2.03 -7.81
N GLY A 19 5.64 2.31 -6.95
CA GLY A 19 5.92 2.54 -5.55
C GLY A 19 6.41 1.26 -4.90
N TRP A 20 7.13 1.39 -3.80
CA TRP A 20 7.64 0.22 -3.10
C TRP A 20 7.76 0.46 -1.60
N THR A 21 7.68 -0.63 -0.85
CA THR A 21 7.94 -0.66 0.59
C THR A 21 8.32 -2.10 0.96
N THR A 22 8.39 -2.41 2.23
CA THR A 22 8.74 -3.76 2.69
C THR A 22 7.65 -4.33 3.58
N LEU A 23 7.62 -5.66 3.72
CA LEU A 23 6.66 -6.31 4.60
C LEU A 23 6.81 -5.86 6.05
N ALA A 24 8.00 -5.43 6.46
CA ALA A 24 8.22 -4.89 7.79
C ALA A 24 7.41 -3.62 8.04
N ASP A 25 7.06 -2.90 6.98
CA ASP A 25 6.27 -1.66 7.05
C ASP A 25 4.78 -1.91 6.88
N ALA A 26 4.35 -3.16 6.73
CA ALA A 26 2.95 -3.51 6.62
C ALA A 26 2.34 -3.66 8.01
N ARG A 27 1.15 -3.09 8.19
CA ARG A 27 0.42 -3.25 9.44
C ARG A 27 0.07 -4.71 9.69
N ASP A 28 -0.42 -5.38 8.65
CA ASP A 28 -0.71 -6.82 8.68
C ASP A 28 -0.18 -7.45 7.40
N PRO A 29 0.98 -8.14 7.47
CA PRO A 29 1.54 -8.76 6.27
C PRO A 29 0.61 -9.75 5.57
N ASN A 30 -0.35 -10.32 6.28
CA ASN A 30 -1.30 -11.26 5.69
C ASN A 30 -2.26 -10.58 4.71
N ASP A 31 -2.43 -9.26 4.79
CA ASP A 31 -3.26 -8.51 3.84
C ASP A 31 -2.50 -8.19 2.56
N VAL A 32 -1.17 -8.35 2.55
CA VAL A 32 -0.33 -7.93 1.44
C VAL A 32 -0.19 -9.09 0.45
N ARG A 33 -0.87 -8.98 -0.68
CA ARG A 33 -0.83 -9.97 -1.75
C ARG A 33 -1.10 -9.28 -3.08
N PRO A 34 -0.63 -9.85 -4.20
CA PRO A 34 -0.90 -9.26 -5.51
C PRO A 34 -2.40 -9.03 -5.72
N GLY A 35 -2.74 -7.84 -6.21
CA GLY A 35 -4.12 -7.44 -6.44
C GLY A 35 -4.82 -6.79 -5.27
N ALA A 36 -4.25 -6.84 -4.06
CA ALA A 36 -4.88 -6.23 -2.89
C ALA A 36 -4.90 -4.71 -2.99
N MET A 37 -5.99 -4.10 -2.54
CA MET A 37 -6.14 -2.65 -2.45
C MET A 37 -5.92 -2.24 -1.01
N LEU A 38 -4.89 -1.45 -0.75
CA LEU A 38 -4.48 -1.07 0.59
C LEU A 38 -4.24 0.43 0.68
N LEU A 39 -4.30 0.95 1.89
CA LEU A 39 -3.98 2.36 2.14
C LEU A 39 -2.49 2.48 2.46
N ALA A 40 -1.77 3.23 1.64
CA ALA A 40 -0.33 3.42 1.78
C ALA A 40 0.02 4.89 1.95
N GLY A 41 1.13 5.15 2.58
CA GLY A 41 1.65 6.50 2.73
C GLY A 41 2.44 6.70 4.00
N ASN A 42 2.50 7.97 4.41
CA ASN A 42 3.15 8.39 5.64
C ASN A 42 2.43 9.64 6.16
N ARG A 43 3.06 10.34 7.10
CA ARG A 43 2.45 11.54 7.68
C ARG A 43 2.32 12.70 6.68
N PHE A 44 2.99 12.64 5.54
CA PHE A 44 2.95 13.70 4.53
C PHE A 44 1.91 13.45 3.44
N GLY A 45 1.44 12.23 3.28
CA GLY A 45 0.43 11.95 2.28
C GLY A 45 0.04 10.48 2.25
N ARG A 46 -1.17 10.22 1.77
CA ARG A 46 -1.76 8.89 1.71
C ARG A 46 -2.44 8.68 0.37
N ALA A 47 -2.49 7.44 -0.06
CA ALA A 47 -3.23 7.05 -1.26
C ALA A 47 -3.65 5.59 -1.16
N VAL A 48 -4.73 5.25 -1.86
CA VAL A 48 -5.08 3.85 -2.05
C VAL A 48 -4.18 3.32 -3.17
N VAL A 49 -3.57 2.17 -2.92
CA VAL A 49 -2.65 1.55 -3.87
C VAL A 49 -3.10 0.12 -4.16
N ARG A 50 -2.73 -0.38 -5.32
CA ARG A 50 -2.92 -1.79 -5.66
C ARG A 50 -1.57 -2.48 -5.64
N VAL A 51 -1.45 -3.53 -4.86
CA VAL A 51 -0.24 -4.33 -4.79
C VAL A 51 -0.07 -5.08 -6.12
N ILE A 52 1.09 -4.95 -6.74
CA ILE A 52 1.41 -5.63 -7.98
C ILE A 52 2.15 -6.93 -7.69
N SER A 53 3.15 -6.88 -6.81
CA SER A 53 3.95 -8.05 -6.49
C SER A 53 4.58 -7.92 -5.12
N VAL A 54 4.94 -9.07 -4.56
CA VAL A 54 5.71 -9.16 -3.33
C VAL A 54 6.89 -10.09 -3.62
N ASP A 55 8.10 -9.57 -3.50
CA ASP A 55 9.30 -10.34 -3.79
C ASP A 55 9.64 -11.29 -2.63
N ASP A 56 10.47 -12.29 -2.93
CA ASP A 56 10.89 -13.26 -1.91
C ASP A 56 11.64 -12.63 -0.74
N ASP A 57 12.27 -11.49 -0.97
CA ASP A 57 12.96 -10.75 0.08
C ASP A 57 12.03 -9.81 0.86
N GLY A 58 10.73 -9.85 0.60
CA GLY A 58 9.75 -9.06 1.32
C GLY A 58 9.55 -7.66 0.77
N GLN A 59 10.05 -7.35 -0.41
CA GLN A 59 9.83 -6.05 -1.04
C GLN A 59 8.47 -6.05 -1.76
N ILE A 60 7.66 -5.04 -1.48
CA ILE A 60 6.32 -4.88 -2.03
C ILE A 60 6.37 -3.80 -3.11
N HIS A 61 5.81 -4.11 -4.28
CA HIS A 61 5.67 -3.15 -5.38
C HIS A 61 4.20 -2.86 -5.60
N PHE A 62 3.86 -1.59 -5.81
CA PHE A 62 2.46 -1.19 -5.96
C PHE A 62 2.30 -0.02 -6.92
N VAL A 63 1.06 0.18 -7.38
CA VAL A 63 0.67 1.36 -8.15
C VAL A 63 -0.29 2.21 -7.31
N ILE A 64 -0.15 3.52 -7.42
CA ILE A 64 -1.02 4.47 -6.76
C ILE A 64 -2.24 4.68 -7.63
N LEU A 65 -3.44 4.50 -7.05
CA LEU A 65 -4.68 4.75 -7.79
C LEU A 65 -4.92 6.25 -7.90
N PRO A 66 -5.41 6.72 -9.04
CA PRO A 66 -5.76 8.14 -9.19
C PRO A 66 -6.96 8.49 -8.31
N GLY A 67 -7.01 9.76 -7.91
CA GLY A 67 -8.10 10.26 -7.09
C GLY A 67 -7.76 10.27 -5.60
N SER A 68 -8.69 10.80 -4.81
CA SER A 68 -8.48 10.93 -3.37
C SER A 68 -8.69 9.60 -2.65
N VAL A 69 -8.19 9.54 -1.41
CA VAL A 69 -8.43 8.38 -0.55
C VAL A 69 -9.94 8.17 -0.38
N ASP A 70 -10.70 9.23 -0.21
CA ASP A 70 -12.15 9.11 0.01
C ASP A 70 -12.85 8.49 -1.19
N LYS A 71 -12.42 8.81 -2.42
CA LYS A 71 -12.99 8.22 -3.64
C LYS A 71 -12.68 6.74 -3.75
N ASN A 72 -11.54 6.30 -3.24
CA ASN A 72 -11.07 4.94 -3.42
C ASN A 72 -11.23 4.08 -2.16
N ARG A 73 -11.72 4.66 -1.07
CA ARG A 73 -11.79 3.97 0.23
C ARG A 73 -12.61 2.68 0.15
N HIS A 74 -13.66 2.66 -0.66
CA HIS A 74 -14.51 1.47 -0.84
C HIS A 74 -13.78 0.29 -1.49
N LEU A 75 -12.61 0.52 -2.07
CA LEU A 75 -11.81 -0.53 -2.72
C LEU A 75 -10.89 -1.26 -1.75
N LEU A 76 -10.72 -0.76 -0.53
CA LEU A 76 -9.74 -1.32 0.41
C LEU A 76 -10.06 -2.76 0.79
N ASP A 77 -9.04 -3.61 0.71
CA ASP A 77 -9.11 -5.07 0.97
C ASP A 77 -8.50 -5.46 2.31
N ARG A 78 -8.23 -4.49 3.16
CA ARG A 78 -7.62 -4.77 4.46
C ARG A 78 -8.54 -5.63 5.32
N SER A 79 -7.94 -6.45 6.18
CA SER A 79 -8.69 -7.18 7.18
C SER A 79 -9.39 -6.22 8.12
N VAL A 80 -10.66 -6.53 8.44
CA VAL A 80 -11.43 -5.70 9.35
C VAL A 80 -11.29 -6.30 10.75
N ALA A 81 -10.73 -5.52 11.68
CA ALA A 81 -10.68 -5.91 13.08
C ALA A 81 -12.02 -5.62 13.73
N HIS A 82 -12.59 -6.61 14.34
CA HIS A 82 -13.86 -6.49 15.02
C HIS A 82 -13.70 -6.73 16.51
#